data_17a3acab3d9e588ea7aebdea2ce0c1c5
#
_entry.id   17a3acab3d9e588ea7aebdea2ce0c1c5
#
_cell.length_a   1.000
_cell.length_b   1.000
_cell.length_c   1.000
_cell.angle_alpha   90.00
_cell.angle_beta   90.00
_cell.angle_gamma   90.00
#
_symmetry.space_group_name_H-M   'P 1'
#
loop_
_entity.id
_entity.type
_entity.pdbx_description
1 polymer ?
#
loop_
_entity_poly.entity_id
_entity_poly.type
_entity_poly.pdbx_seq_one_letter_code
_entity_poly.pdbx_strand_id
1 'polypeptide(L)'
;LETPQLIIPYTLDANDMRFATPQGFNSGDQFFAYLKDSFDTLYAEGKAGRPRMMNIGLHCRLVGRPGRVAALKRFVDYVKSHDKVWLTRRIDIARHWRETHPYQVPALRPSRMEFEEFVHAFGGVFEHSPWIAERAYELELGSAHDSAGGLHNALCRVFRAATEAERLSVLNAHPDLAGKLAAAKRLTPESA
;
A
#
# COMPACT_ATOMS: atom_id res chain seq x y z
N LEU A 1 -13.87 -11.40 0.91
CA LEU A 1 -13.44 -11.65 2.29
C LEU A 1 -14.27 -10.74 3.19
N GLU A 2 -15.07 -11.32 4.06
CA GLU A 2 -15.94 -10.57 5.00
C GLU A 2 -15.16 -9.91 6.14
N THR A 3 -13.91 -10.29 6.33
CA THR A 3 -13.02 -9.75 7.38
C THR A 3 -11.87 -8.96 6.76
N PRO A 4 -11.62 -7.73 7.24
CA PRO A 4 -10.52 -6.92 6.74
C PRO A 4 -9.17 -7.55 7.06
N GLN A 5 -8.26 -7.52 6.09
CA GLN A 5 -6.89 -7.98 6.26
C GLN A 5 -6.00 -6.80 6.65
N LEU A 6 -5.26 -6.95 7.75
CA LEU A 6 -4.24 -5.98 8.15
C LEU A 6 -2.90 -6.37 7.54
N ILE A 7 -2.35 -5.50 6.71
CA ILE A 7 -1.02 -5.66 6.11
C ILE A 7 -0.02 -4.84 6.92
N ILE A 8 0.97 -5.52 7.51
CA ILE A 8 2.12 -4.84 8.12
C ILE A 8 3.17 -4.64 7.04
N PRO A 9 3.54 -3.40 6.72
CA PRO A 9 4.49 -3.09 5.66
C PRO A 9 5.81 -3.86 5.79
N TYR A 10 6.37 -4.24 4.64
CA TYR A 10 7.67 -4.89 4.51
C TYR A 10 8.48 -4.14 3.45
N THR A 11 9.76 -3.97 3.68
CA THR A 11 10.64 -3.26 2.75
C THR A 11 11.84 -4.11 2.35
N LEU A 12 12.31 -3.91 1.12
CA LEU A 12 13.61 -4.43 0.65
C LEU A 12 14.75 -3.45 0.94
N ASP A 13 14.46 -2.26 1.41
CA ASP A 13 15.47 -1.22 1.69
C ASP A 13 16.35 -1.61 2.89
N ALA A 14 15.79 -1.69 4.08
CA ALA A 14 16.49 -2.19 5.27
C ALA A 14 16.45 -3.72 5.30
N ASN A 15 17.25 -4.37 4.45
CA ASN A 15 17.19 -5.81 4.22
C ASN A 15 18.57 -6.40 3.98
N ASP A 16 18.90 -7.52 4.64
CA ASP A 16 20.17 -8.20 4.48
C ASP A 16 20.36 -8.87 3.09
N MET A 17 19.28 -8.98 2.28
CA MET A 17 19.40 -9.37 0.87
C MET A 17 20.35 -8.47 0.10
N ARG A 18 20.52 -7.22 0.50
CA ARG A 18 21.48 -6.29 -0.12
C ARG A 18 22.94 -6.73 0.03
N PHE A 19 23.28 -7.68 0.89
CA PHE A 19 24.58 -8.34 0.85
C PHE A 19 24.78 -9.26 -0.36
N ALA A 20 23.72 -9.61 -1.07
CA ALA A 20 23.73 -10.49 -2.23
C ALA A 20 23.48 -9.74 -3.55
N THR A 21 23.40 -8.42 -3.53
CA THR A 21 23.17 -7.59 -4.72
C THR A 21 24.42 -6.81 -5.11
N PRO A 22 24.66 -6.53 -6.41
CA PRO A 22 25.85 -5.81 -6.87
C PRO A 22 26.03 -4.43 -6.25
N GLN A 23 24.94 -3.73 -5.93
CA GLN A 23 24.93 -2.39 -5.33
C GLN A 23 24.52 -2.42 -3.85
N GLY A 24 24.76 -3.53 -3.18
CA GLY A 24 24.38 -3.73 -1.80
C GLY A 24 25.48 -3.47 -0.80
N PHE A 25 25.40 -4.15 0.34
CA PHE A 25 26.38 -4.02 1.42
C PHE A 25 27.58 -4.93 1.19
N ASN A 26 28.77 -4.35 1.18
CA ASN A 26 30.05 -5.09 1.05
C ASN A 26 30.64 -5.47 2.42
N SER A 27 30.24 -4.79 3.50
CA SER A 27 30.72 -5.05 4.86
C SER A 27 29.62 -4.92 5.90
N GLY A 28 29.85 -5.49 7.10
CA GLY A 28 29.00 -5.29 8.25
C GLY A 28 28.90 -3.81 8.65
N ASP A 29 29.95 -3.03 8.48
CA ASP A 29 29.94 -1.61 8.82
C ASP A 29 29.00 -0.79 7.92
N GLN A 30 28.99 -1.08 6.62
CA GLN A 30 28.02 -0.45 5.71
C GLN A 30 26.57 -0.81 6.10
N PHE A 31 26.31 -2.06 6.45
CA PHE A 31 25.01 -2.48 6.92
C PHE A 31 24.61 -1.75 8.22
N PHE A 32 25.51 -1.72 9.20
CA PHE A 32 25.26 -1.00 10.45
C PHE A 32 25.00 0.50 10.22
N ALA A 33 25.85 1.17 9.44
CA ALA A 33 25.72 2.61 9.15
C ALA A 33 24.37 2.92 8.49
N TYR A 34 24.00 2.14 7.48
CA TYR A 34 22.75 2.32 6.78
C TYR A 34 21.52 2.14 7.69
N LEU A 35 21.51 1.08 8.52
CA LEU A 35 20.44 0.85 9.47
C LEU A 35 20.37 1.95 10.53
N LYS A 36 21.53 2.41 11.00
CA LYS A 36 21.63 3.49 11.99
C LYS A 36 21.05 4.79 11.44
N ASP A 37 21.48 5.22 10.24
CA ASP A 37 21.02 6.47 9.65
C ASP A 37 19.51 6.42 9.35
N SER A 38 19.01 5.28 8.90
CA SER A 38 17.58 5.04 8.72
C SER A 38 16.82 5.15 10.04
N PHE A 39 17.33 4.52 11.09
CA PHE A 39 16.73 4.59 12.42
C PHE A 39 16.74 6.02 12.96
N ASP A 40 17.87 6.73 12.89
CA ASP A 40 18.00 8.11 13.40
C ASP A 40 17.00 9.06 12.72
N THR A 41 16.83 8.91 11.41
CA THR A 41 15.86 9.70 10.64
C THR A 41 14.43 9.43 11.13
N LEU A 42 14.04 8.17 11.22
CA LEU A 42 12.69 7.78 11.67
C LEU A 42 12.47 8.12 13.16
N TYR A 43 13.50 8.00 13.98
CA TYR A 43 13.45 8.36 15.39
C TYR A 43 13.25 9.88 15.58
N ALA A 44 13.96 10.71 14.80
CA ALA A 44 13.77 12.16 14.81
C ALA A 44 12.34 12.55 14.39
N GLU A 45 11.78 11.89 13.37
CA GLU A 45 10.38 12.09 12.97
C GLU A 45 9.40 11.67 14.08
N GLY A 46 9.67 10.55 14.75
CA GLY A 46 8.89 10.08 15.91
C GLY A 46 8.90 11.09 17.04
N LYS A 47 10.05 11.67 17.36
CA LYS A 47 10.18 12.74 18.37
C LYS A 47 9.43 14.01 17.98
N ALA A 48 9.28 14.28 16.70
CA ALA A 48 8.49 15.40 16.19
C ALA A 48 6.96 15.10 16.17
N GLY A 49 6.50 14.04 16.83
CA GLY A 49 5.08 13.68 16.98
C GLY A 49 4.53 12.82 15.83
N ARG A 50 5.39 12.28 14.97
CA ARG A 50 5.03 11.39 13.88
C ARG A 50 5.61 9.99 14.09
N PRO A 51 4.98 9.13 14.91
CA PRO A 51 5.47 7.77 15.17
C PRO A 51 5.76 7.00 13.88
N ARG A 52 6.87 6.30 13.83
CA ARG A 52 7.32 5.55 12.66
C ARG A 52 7.55 4.09 12.99
N MET A 53 7.40 3.26 11.99
CA MET A 53 7.75 1.84 12.05
C MET A 53 8.96 1.58 11.15
N MET A 54 9.97 0.91 11.70
CA MET A 54 11.10 0.40 10.93
C MET A 54 11.00 -1.13 10.87
N ASN A 55 11.14 -1.69 9.69
CA ASN A 55 11.18 -3.14 9.48
C ASN A 55 12.54 -3.50 8.88
N ILE A 56 13.19 -4.53 9.42
CA ILE A 56 14.47 -5.03 8.91
C ILE A 56 14.26 -6.46 8.44
N GLY A 57 14.45 -6.70 7.16
CA GLY A 57 14.40 -8.04 6.57
C GLY A 57 15.70 -8.81 6.87
N LEU A 58 15.57 -10.00 7.45
CA LEU A 58 16.72 -10.82 7.83
C LEU A 58 16.56 -12.24 7.30
N HIS A 59 17.63 -12.79 6.74
CA HIS A 59 17.74 -14.17 6.29
C HIS A 59 18.89 -14.86 7.02
N CYS A 60 18.63 -15.96 7.71
CA CYS A 60 19.64 -16.67 8.51
C CYS A 60 20.92 -16.99 7.72
N ARG A 61 20.81 -17.35 6.43
CA ARG A 61 21.94 -17.63 5.54
C ARG A 61 22.77 -16.39 5.15
N LEU A 62 22.21 -15.20 5.29
CA LEU A 62 22.86 -13.93 4.94
C LEU A 62 23.43 -13.24 6.18
N VAL A 63 22.54 -12.80 7.09
CA VAL A 63 22.96 -12.09 8.31
C VAL A 63 23.66 -12.99 9.31
N GLY A 64 23.41 -14.32 9.28
CA GLY A 64 23.98 -15.29 10.23
C GLY A 64 25.50 -15.52 10.09
N ARG A 65 26.17 -14.87 9.12
CA ARG A 65 27.64 -14.91 9.00
C ARG A 65 28.27 -14.05 10.10
N PRO A 66 29.39 -14.51 10.75
CA PRO A 66 29.96 -13.86 11.94
C PRO A 66 30.12 -12.35 11.83
N GLY A 67 30.74 -11.85 10.74
CA GLY A 67 30.96 -10.43 10.57
C GLY A 67 29.67 -9.63 10.37
N ARG A 68 28.63 -10.24 9.79
CA ARG A 68 27.33 -9.59 9.57
C ARG A 68 26.47 -9.58 10.82
N VAL A 69 26.45 -10.71 11.57
CA VAL A 69 25.71 -10.79 12.83
C VAL A 69 26.30 -9.85 13.89
N ALA A 70 27.62 -9.61 13.89
CA ALA A 70 28.24 -8.64 14.75
C ALA A 70 27.73 -7.21 14.48
N ALA A 71 27.52 -6.86 13.23
CA ALA A 71 26.95 -5.56 12.84
C ALA A 71 25.46 -5.45 13.28
N LEU A 72 24.68 -6.50 13.09
CA LEU A 72 23.30 -6.54 13.57
C LEU A 72 23.23 -6.39 15.09
N LYS A 73 24.12 -7.06 15.83
CA LYS A 73 24.19 -6.94 17.30
C LYS A 73 24.45 -5.49 17.71
N ARG A 74 25.47 -4.83 17.11
CA ARG A 74 25.75 -3.41 17.38
C ARG A 74 24.54 -2.53 17.10
N PHE A 75 23.82 -2.79 16.04
CA PHE A 75 22.61 -2.03 15.72
C PHE A 75 21.51 -2.24 16.76
N VAL A 76 21.24 -3.47 17.18
CA VAL A 76 20.25 -3.76 18.21
C VAL A 76 20.63 -3.09 19.55
N ASP A 77 21.92 -3.15 19.92
CA ASP A 77 22.42 -2.49 21.13
C ASP A 77 22.26 -0.95 21.01
N TYR A 78 22.51 -0.37 19.84
CA TYR A 78 22.28 1.04 19.57
C TYR A 78 20.81 1.42 19.69
N VAL A 79 19.90 0.69 19.09
CA VAL A 79 18.44 0.94 19.19
C VAL A 79 17.96 0.87 20.64
N LYS A 80 18.44 -0.10 21.40
CA LYS A 80 18.10 -0.27 22.82
C LYS A 80 18.60 0.86 23.73
N SER A 81 19.57 1.65 23.29
CA SER A 81 20.05 2.81 24.04
C SER A 81 19.15 4.04 23.93
N HIS A 82 18.09 3.97 23.10
CA HIS A 82 17.15 5.06 22.89
C HIS A 82 15.85 4.83 23.67
N ASP A 83 15.32 5.88 24.28
CA ASP A 83 14.02 5.88 24.92
C ASP A 83 12.87 5.86 23.89
N LYS A 84 11.66 5.47 24.31
CA LYS A 84 10.44 5.47 23.48
C LYS A 84 10.55 4.65 22.20
N VAL A 85 11.39 3.63 22.18
CA VAL A 85 11.51 2.66 21.10
C VAL A 85 10.88 1.34 21.52
N TRP A 86 9.94 0.87 20.72
CA TRP A 86 9.30 -0.42 20.93
C TRP A 86 9.91 -1.47 20.01
N LEU A 87 10.91 -2.18 20.49
CA LEU A 87 11.52 -3.30 19.79
C LEU A 87 10.64 -4.55 20.00
N THR A 88 9.94 -4.98 18.96
CA THR A 88 8.90 -5.98 19.08
C THR A 88 8.74 -6.84 17.81
N ARG A 89 7.87 -7.84 17.89
CA ARG A 89 7.52 -8.68 16.74
C ARG A 89 6.41 -8.01 15.91
N ARG A 90 6.38 -8.28 14.62
CA ARG A 90 5.32 -7.75 13.73
C ARG A 90 3.91 -8.11 14.19
N ILE A 91 3.73 -9.30 14.76
CA ILE A 91 2.42 -9.71 15.28
C ILE A 91 1.94 -8.84 16.44
N ASP A 92 2.84 -8.37 17.27
CA ASP A 92 2.49 -7.51 18.40
C ASP A 92 2.14 -6.10 17.90
N ILE A 93 2.82 -5.59 16.87
CA ILE A 93 2.41 -4.37 16.15
C ILE A 93 1.00 -4.53 15.57
N ALA A 94 0.72 -5.67 14.92
CA ALA A 94 -0.59 -5.93 14.34
C ALA A 94 -1.71 -5.96 15.40
N ARG A 95 -1.45 -6.56 16.56
CA ARG A 95 -2.40 -6.59 17.68
C ARG A 95 -2.65 -5.18 18.21
N HIS A 96 -1.59 -4.44 18.51
CA HIS A 96 -1.67 -3.06 18.97
C HIS A 96 -2.45 -2.18 17.96
N TRP A 97 -2.16 -2.32 16.67
CA TRP A 97 -2.87 -1.55 15.65
C TRP A 97 -4.37 -1.86 15.60
N ARG A 98 -4.74 -3.13 15.69
CA ARG A 98 -6.16 -3.54 15.72
C ARG A 98 -6.91 -3.03 16.96
N GLU A 99 -6.22 -2.93 18.10
CA GLU A 99 -6.79 -2.40 19.34
C GLU A 99 -6.96 -0.88 19.29
N THR A 100 -5.97 -0.16 18.78
CA THR A 100 -5.94 1.31 18.76
C THR A 100 -6.63 1.92 17.53
N HIS A 101 -6.70 1.17 16.43
CA HIS A 101 -7.31 1.56 15.17
C HIS A 101 -8.24 0.45 14.67
N PRO A 102 -9.36 0.20 15.37
CA PRO A 102 -10.30 -0.82 14.95
C PRO A 102 -10.83 -0.49 13.56
N TYR A 103 -10.90 -1.52 12.72
CA TYR A 103 -11.48 -1.37 11.39
C TYR A 103 -12.92 -0.89 11.51
N GLN A 104 -13.19 0.25 10.94
CA GLN A 104 -14.55 0.74 10.77
C GLN A 104 -14.97 0.37 9.33
N VAL A 105 -16.06 -0.37 9.22
CA VAL A 105 -16.68 -0.59 7.91
C VAL A 105 -17.03 0.79 7.36
N PRO A 106 -16.58 1.16 6.17
CA PRO A 106 -16.97 2.42 5.56
C PRO A 106 -18.49 2.54 5.58
N ALA A 107 -18.99 3.67 6.04
CA ALA A 107 -20.44 3.92 6.11
C ALA A 107 -21.09 4.07 4.72
N LEU A 108 -20.28 4.06 3.66
CA LEU A 108 -20.75 4.07 2.28
C LEU A 108 -21.58 2.83 2.00
N ARG A 109 -22.85 3.06 1.74
CA ARG A 109 -23.80 2.03 1.33
C ARG A 109 -24.30 2.34 -0.08
N PRO A 110 -23.58 1.90 -1.12
CA PRO A 110 -23.96 2.13 -2.51
C PRO A 110 -25.44 1.85 -2.81
N SER A 111 -26.01 0.83 -2.14
CA SER A 111 -27.44 0.47 -2.29
C SER A 111 -28.42 1.48 -1.69
N ARG A 112 -27.94 2.49 -0.97
CA ARG A 112 -28.76 3.52 -0.29
C ARG A 112 -28.42 4.94 -0.70
N MET A 113 -27.47 5.09 -1.62
CA MET A 113 -27.08 6.40 -2.15
C MET A 113 -28.11 6.90 -3.15
N GLU A 114 -28.31 8.20 -3.18
CA GLU A 114 -29.00 8.85 -4.29
C GLU A 114 -28.10 8.85 -5.53
N PHE A 115 -28.70 8.94 -6.73
CA PHE A 115 -27.99 8.83 -8.00
C PHE A 115 -26.77 9.78 -8.10
N GLU A 116 -26.97 11.05 -7.78
CA GLU A 116 -25.88 12.06 -7.88
C GLU A 116 -24.75 11.76 -6.89
N GLU A 117 -25.07 11.34 -5.66
CA GLU A 117 -24.09 10.95 -4.66
C GLU A 117 -23.29 9.72 -5.12
N PHE A 118 -23.98 8.74 -5.66
CA PHE A 118 -23.38 7.52 -6.18
C PHE A 118 -22.43 7.80 -7.35
N VAL A 119 -22.87 8.58 -8.33
CA VAL A 119 -22.04 8.93 -9.49
C VAL A 119 -20.87 9.82 -9.06
N HIS A 120 -21.06 10.74 -8.13
CA HIS A 120 -19.97 11.53 -7.57
C HIS A 120 -18.90 10.63 -6.89
N ALA A 121 -19.33 9.65 -6.10
CA ALA A 121 -18.43 8.77 -5.38
C ALA A 121 -17.71 7.73 -6.27
N PHE A 122 -18.36 7.22 -7.30
CA PHE A 122 -17.89 6.07 -8.08
C PHE A 122 -17.70 6.33 -9.57
N GLY A 123 -18.11 7.49 -10.08
CA GLY A 123 -17.97 7.84 -11.50
C GLY A 123 -16.53 7.92 -11.99
N GLY A 124 -15.59 8.17 -11.10
CA GLY A 124 -14.15 8.20 -11.41
C GLY A 124 -13.44 6.84 -11.36
N VAL A 125 -14.12 5.74 -10.97
CA VAL A 125 -13.50 4.39 -10.87
C VAL A 125 -12.98 3.90 -12.22
N PHE A 126 -13.66 4.25 -13.31
CA PHE A 126 -13.14 4.08 -14.67
C PHE A 126 -12.86 5.47 -15.26
N GLU A 127 -11.60 5.76 -15.52
CA GLU A 127 -11.17 7.08 -16.03
C GLU A 127 -12.01 7.56 -17.21
N HIS A 128 -12.46 8.80 -17.15
CA HIS A 128 -13.29 9.44 -18.19
C HIS A 128 -14.55 8.67 -18.60
N SER A 129 -15.04 7.76 -17.74
CA SER A 129 -16.15 6.88 -18.05
C SER A 129 -17.23 6.82 -16.95
N PRO A 130 -17.76 7.98 -16.49
CA PRO A 130 -18.77 8.01 -15.43
C PRO A 130 -20.05 7.23 -15.78
N TRP A 131 -20.32 7.07 -17.07
CA TRP A 131 -21.46 6.31 -17.57
C TRP A 131 -21.50 4.86 -17.05
N ILE A 132 -20.35 4.29 -16.64
CA ILE A 132 -20.30 2.94 -16.05
C ILE A 132 -20.96 2.96 -14.66
N ALA A 133 -20.69 3.97 -13.86
CA ALA A 133 -21.35 4.14 -12.55
C ALA A 133 -22.83 4.48 -12.73
N GLU A 134 -23.18 5.36 -13.65
CA GLU A 134 -24.56 5.72 -13.98
C GLU A 134 -25.38 4.48 -14.33
N ARG A 135 -24.93 3.67 -15.28
CA ARG A 135 -25.60 2.42 -15.64
C ARG A 135 -25.56 1.35 -14.55
N ALA A 136 -24.53 1.34 -13.70
CA ALA A 136 -24.48 0.42 -12.57
C ALA A 136 -25.55 0.76 -11.51
N TYR A 137 -25.82 2.04 -11.31
CA TYR A 137 -26.89 2.48 -10.42
C TYR A 137 -28.26 2.01 -10.92
N GLU A 138 -28.51 2.04 -12.23
CA GLU A 138 -29.74 1.55 -12.85
C GLU A 138 -29.99 0.04 -12.67
N LEU A 139 -28.98 -0.72 -12.22
CA LEU A 139 -29.10 -2.16 -11.94
C LEU A 139 -29.81 -2.48 -10.62
N GLU A 140 -30.42 -1.49 -9.95
CA GLU A 140 -31.08 -1.65 -8.65
C GLU A 140 -30.16 -2.31 -7.60
N LEU A 141 -29.18 -1.53 -7.14
CA LEU A 141 -28.19 -2.01 -6.19
C LEU A 141 -28.82 -2.43 -4.86
N GLY A 142 -28.58 -3.66 -4.43
CA GLY A 142 -29.02 -4.18 -3.11
C GLY A 142 -27.83 -4.28 -2.15
N SER A 143 -28.11 -4.78 -0.94
CA SER A 143 -27.11 -4.88 0.16
C SER A 143 -25.84 -5.67 -0.19
N ALA A 144 -25.86 -6.57 -1.16
CA ALA A 144 -24.68 -7.26 -1.65
C ALA A 144 -23.66 -6.29 -2.27
N HIS A 145 -24.11 -5.15 -2.79
CA HIS A 145 -23.30 -4.11 -3.43
C HIS A 145 -22.71 -3.11 -2.41
N ASP A 146 -23.06 -3.21 -1.13
CA ASP A 146 -22.48 -2.40 -0.05
C ASP A 146 -21.07 -2.89 0.35
N SER A 147 -20.55 -3.89 -0.35
CA SER A 147 -19.16 -4.35 -0.24
C SER A 147 -18.36 -3.92 -1.47
N ALA A 148 -17.05 -3.71 -1.30
CA ALA A 148 -16.15 -3.38 -2.41
C ALA A 148 -16.23 -4.42 -3.55
N GLY A 149 -16.28 -5.71 -3.21
CA GLY A 149 -16.39 -6.79 -4.20
C GLY A 149 -17.73 -6.80 -4.93
N GLY A 150 -18.84 -6.55 -4.22
CA GLY A 150 -20.17 -6.50 -4.82
C GLY A 150 -20.32 -5.32 -5.77
N LEU A 151 -19.87 -4.13 -5.36
CA LEU A 151 -19.86 -2.94 -6.21
C LEU A 151 -18.96 -3.11 -7.42
N HIS A 152 -17.73 -3.59 -7.21
CA HIS A 152 -16.80 -3.89 -8.31
C HIS A 152 -17.45 -4.83 -9.34
N ASN A 153 -18.11 -5.89 -8.90
CA ASN A 153 -18.78 -6.83 -9.79
C ASN A 153 -19.92 -6.16 -10.60
N ALA A 154 -20.69 -5.24 -9.99
CA ALA A 154 -21.72 -4.49 -10.68
C ALA A 154 -21.13 -3.58 -11.76
N LEU A 155 -20.10 -2.80 -11.44
CA LEU A 155 -19.39 -1.94 -12.39
C LEU A 155 -18.77 -2.76 -13.53
N CYS A 156 -18.09 -3.86 -13.23
CA CYS A 156 -17.52 -4.75 -14.24
C CYS A 156 -18.59 -5.41 -15.11
N ARG A 157 -19.77 -5.70 -14.59
CA ARG A 157 -20.90 -6.23 -15.38
C ARG A 157 -21.34 -5.23 -16.42
N VAL A 158 -21.49 -3.97 -16.06
CA VAL A 158 -21.79 -2.88 -17.01
C VAL A 158 -20.74 -2.76 -18.08
N PHE A 159 -19.46 -2.70 -17.70
CA PHE A 159 -18.36 -2.63 -18.65
C PHE A 159 -18.35 -3.82 -19.64
N ARG A 160 -18.56 -5.04 -19.14
CA ARG A 160 -18.59 -6.24 -20.02
C ARG A 160 -19.79 -6.27 -20.95
N ALA A 161 -20.92 -5.72 -20.53
CA ALA A 161 -22.14 -5.63 -21.36
C ALA A 161 -22.12 -4.47 -22.35
N ALA A 162 -21.18 -3.55 -22.23
CA ALA A 162 -21.05 -2.40 -23.14
C ALA A 162 -20.63 -2.82 -24.56
N THR A 163 -20.88 -1.95 -25.51
CA THR A 163 -20.45 -2.13 -26.90
C THR A 163 -18.93 -2.19 -27.01
N GLU A 164 -18.43 -2.76 -28.08
CA GLU A 164 -16.98 -2.81 -28.34
C GLU A 164 -16.37 -1.41 -28.40
N ALA A 165 -17.06 -0.46 -29.01
CA ALA A 165 -16.61 0.94 -29.09
C ALA A 165 -16.50 1.59 -27.73
N GLU A 166 -17.48 1.39 -26.83
CA GLU A 166 -17.44 1.91 -25.47
C GLU A 166 -16.30 1.26 -24.65
N ARG A 167 -16.12 -0.05 -24.75
CA ARG A 167 -15.01 -0.75 -24.07
C ARG A 167 -13.64 -0.26 -24.54
N LEU A 168 -13.47 -0.09 -25.87
CA LEU A 168 -12.24 0.47 -26.44
C LEU A 168 -11.99 1.90 -25.97
N SER A 169 -13.04 2.72 -25.84
CA SER A 169 -12.92 4.08 -25.29
C SER A 169 -12.37 4.09 -23.86
N VAL A 170 -12.88 3.20 -22.99
CA VAL A 170 -12.38 3.05 -21.62
C VAL A 170 -10.92 2.61 -21.60
N LEU A 171 -10.56 1.60 -22.40
CA LEU A 171 -9.19 1.09 -22.44
C LEU A 171 -8.20 2.14 -23.00
N ASN A 172 -8.63 2.93 -23.97
CA ASN A 172 -7.80 4.00 -24.54
C ASN A 172 -7.70 5.24 -23.64
N ALA A 173 -8.64 5.41 -22.71
CA ALA A 173 -8.55 6.47 -21.70
C ALA A 173 -7.47 6.17 -20.64
N HIS A 174 -7.03 4.91 -20.53
CA HIS A 174 -5.97 4.48 -19.63
C HIS A 174 -4.62 4.48 -20.34
N PRO A 175 -3.80 5.53 -20.25
CA PRO A 175 -2.51 5.57 -20.91
C PRO A 175 -1.54 4.58 -20.28
N ASP A 176 -0.74 3.94 -21.11
CA ASP A 176 0.39 3.12 -20.66
C ASP A 176 1.41 3.98 -19.91
N LEU A 177 1.50 3.79 -18.59
CA LEU A 177 2.38 4.54 -17.70
C LEU A 177 3.87 4.42 -18.08
N ALA A 178 4.26 3.34 -18.75
CA ALA A 178 5.62 3.12 -19.23
C ALA A 178 5.82 3.52 -20.71
N GLY A 179 4.78 3.96 -21.39
CA GLY A 179 4.79 4.18 -22.82
C GLY A 179 5.04 5.60 -23.28
N LYS A 180 4.90 5.79 -24.59
CA LYS A 180 5.12 7.08 -25.27
C LYS A 180 4.21 8.21 -24.80
N LEU A 181 3.03 7.89 -24.24
CA LEU A 181 2.06 8.88 -23.75
C LEU A 181 2.54 9.51 -22.42
N ALA A 182 3.17 8.73 -21.54
CA ALA A 182 3.83 9.23 -20.35
C ALA A 182 4.96 10.21 -20.70
N ALA A 183 5.80 9.83 -21.68
CA ALA A 183 6.88 10.69 -22.16
C ALA A 183 6.37 11.98 -22.82
N ALA A 184 5.18 11.95 -23.43
CA ALA A 184 4.53 13.12 -24.04
C ALA A 184 3.75 14.00 -23.04
N LYS A 185 3.76 13.70 -21.74
CA LYS A 185 3.00 14.40 -20.70
C LYS A 185 1.49 14.44 -20.96
N ARG A 186 0.94 13.38 -21.51
CA ARG A 186 -0.49 13.22 -21.83
C ARG A 186 -1.20 12.29 -20.84
N LEU A 187 -0.64 12.14 -19.65
CA LEU A 187 -1.28 11.41 -18.56
C LEU A 187 -2.40 12.24 -17.94
N THR A 188 -3.42 11.57 -17.43
CA THR A 188 -4.45 12.20 -16.60
C THR A 188 -3.88 12.51 -15.21
N PRO A 189 -4.52 13.42 -14.42
CA PRO A 189 -4.11 13.70 -13.05
C PRO A 189 -4.01 12.46 -12.17
N GLU A 190 -4.86 11.45 -12.42
CA GLU A 190 -4.90 10.18 -11.67
C GLU A 190 -3.78 9.22 -12.08
N SER A 191 -3.19 9.42 -13.25
CA SER A 191 -2.12 8.58 -13.81
C SER A 191 -0.74 9.25 -13.77
N ALA A 192 -0.62 10.48 -13.27
CA ALA A 192 0.61 11.23 -13.15
C ALA A 192 1.17 11.16 -11.72
#